data_5d7514185998d212501e66dff161cf7a
#
_entry.id   5d7514185998d212501e66dff161cf7a
#
_cell.length_a   1.000
_cell.length_b   1.000
_cell.length_c   1.000
_cell.angle_alpha   90.00
_cell.angle_beta   90.00
_cell.angle_gamma   90.00
#
_symmetry.space_group_name_H-M   'P 1'
#
loop_
_entity.id
_entity.type
_entity.pdbx_description
1 polymer ?
#
loop_
_entity_poly.entity_id
_entity_poly.type
_entity_poly.pdbx_seq_one_letter_code
_entity_poly.pdbx_strand_id
1 'polypeptide(L)'
;METAVCISAPPMCFTAPYLYFHPLNSTMRKIVLASLALVAGVSAIHATDRITHNPDATNEGSILHVWSWNFPTIADNMKRIAEAGYTMLQTSPVQQHFNPEGKITKIFDDKGKDGSWYYYYQPTDWKIGNAIVGTREEMKQMLDSAAKYNVKVIVDVLPNHTAFDVDAVSDDFYKAVGGRARMFHSNGLTPIKDYNNREQCTLWAMGSLPDVNTENPDFQKYYLEFVNDLLGLGVRGFRYDTAKHIGVHSDPVDTASGVKENDFWDVVTGRKAVKGLSLALPFDSLFVYGEVLQDKNVPELEYADYMGQTASAYGHVLRDALAKGSFNGLEIADWRHQAAPEFLTTWVESHDTYCNAHESAGLSDDQIRTGWVFLTARQNGTPLFFSRPMGSTRSNYWGDNVIGARGNDEFFHPEVVAVNKFRQAMKGQKEDLQFNPEGTVAVVNRGKKGAAVVNISGVASHIDVPTSLPDGTYLDEVYKKEFKVKKHRLTGIAAPHRSYLLRSRKQYLFFNPD
;
A
#
# COMPACT_ATOMS: atom_id res chain seq x y z
N MET A 1 -41.61 5.31 4.14
CA MET A 1 -41.00 5.90 2.92
C MET A 1 -40.19 7.07 3.40
N GLU A 2 -38.97 6.81 3.83
CA GLU A 2 -38.00 7.86 4.16
C GLU A 2 -36.78 7.64 3.27
N THR A 3 -36.53 8.66 2.48
CA THR A 3 -35.44 8.73 1.50
C THR A 3 -34.11 8.83 2.23
N ALA A 4 -33.28 7.81 2.13
CA ALA A 4 -31.89 7.88 2.53
C ALA A 4 -31.15 8.88 1.58
N VAL A 5 -30.77 10.03 2.13
CA VAL A 5 -29.97 11.02 1.45
C VAL A 5 -28.51 10.55 1.51
N CYS A 6 -27.97 10.15 0.38
CA CYS A 6 -26.52 10.05 0.19
C CYS A 6 -25.93 11.46 0.31
N ILE A 7 -25.25 11.76 1.40
CA ILE A 7 -24.47 12.99 1.54
C ILE A 7 -23.09 12.70 0.93
N SER A 8 -22.92 13.10 -0.33
CA SER A 8 -21.61 13.27 -0.92
C SER A 8 -20.94 14.48 -0.26
N ALA A 9 -19.82 14.29 0.40
CA ALA A 9 -19.00 15.39 0.87
C ALA A 9 -18.44 16.17 -0.34
N PRO A 10 -18.45 17.52 -0.29
CA PRO A 10 -17.89 18.30 -1.38
C PRO A 10 -16.36 18.20 -1.39
N PRO A 11 -15.69 18.29 -2.54
CA PRO A 11 -14.24 18.33 -2.63
C PRO A 11 -13.71 19.61 -1.97
N MET A 12 -12.92 19.47 -0.93
CA MET A 12 -12.22 20.60 -0.32
C MET A 12 -10.98 20.92 -1.16
N CYS A 13 -11.05 22.04 -1.88
CA CYS A 13 -9.90 22.70 -2.48
C CYS A 13 -9.07 23.35 -1.37
N PHE A 14 -7.88 22.84 -1.08
CA PHE A 14 -6.91 23.50 -0.21
C PHE A 14 -5.94 24.34 -1.05
N THR A 15 -6.06 25.66 -0.92
CA THR A 15 -5.00 26.59 -1.30
C THR A 15 -4.20 26.94 -0.04
N ALA A 16 -2.96 26.47 0.04
CA ALA A 16 -2.03 26.83 1.10
C ALA A 16 -1.40 28.21 0.82
N PRO A 17 -1.27 29.10 1.82
CA PRO A 17 -0.52 30.34 1.66
C PRO A 17 0.98 30.11 1.75
N TYR A 18 1.72 30.62 0.78
CA TYR A 18 3.19 30.66 0.80
C TYR A 18 3.70 31.58 1.91
N LEU A 19 4.49 31.06 2.81
CA LEU A 19 5.30 31.84 3.75
C LEU A 19 6.71 32.01 3.18
N TYR A 20 7.09 33.28 2.92
CA TYR A 20 8.44 33.69 2.56
C TYR A 20 9.37 33.61 3.79
N PHE A 21 10.45 32.85 3.70
CA PHE A 21 11.52 32.88 4.69
C PHE A 21 12.59 33.91 4.29
N HIS A 22 12.89 34.86 5.16
CA HIS A 22 14.06 35.74 5.10
C HIS A 22 15.30 35.01 5.64
N PRO A 23 16.50 35.25 5.09
CA PRO A 23 17.72 34.61 5.56
C PRO A 23 18.16 35.15 6.93
N LEU A 24 18.42 34.24 7.85
CA LEU A 24 18.89 34.52 9.21
C LEU A 24 20.36 34.95 9.25
N ASN A 25 20.68 35.94 10.07
CA ASN A 25 21.99 36.57 10.24
C ASN A 25 22.98 35.66 11.00
N SER A 26 24.29 35.82 10.75
CA SER A 26 25.40 34.93 11.18
C SER A 26 25.54 34.68 12.68
N THR A 27 24.98 35.54 13.53
CA THR A 27 25.02 35.40 15.00
C THR A 27 24.02 34.37 15.52
N MET A 28 22.90 34.18 14.85
CA MET A 28 21.90 33.16 15.22
C MET A 28 22.34 31.73 14.84
N ARG A 29 23.21 31.56 13.85
CA ARG A 29 23.75 30.23 13.48
C ARG A 29 24.61 29.60 14.58
N LYS A 30 25.28 30.41 15.43
CA LYS A 30 26.11 29.88 16.53
C LYS A 30 25.27 29.43 17.75
N ILE A 31 24.10 30.01 17.97
CA ILE A 31 23.20 29.61 19.05
C ILE A 31 22.42 28.35 18.70
N VAL A 32 22.02 28.16 17.43
CA VAL A 32 21.34 26.96 16.95
C VAL A 32 22.28 25.74 16.96
N LEU A 33 23.58 25.92 16.67
CA LEU A 33 24.56 24.84 16.74
C LEU A 33 24.93 24.41 18.17
N ALA A 34 24.83 25.32 19.15
CA ALA A 34 25.07 24.98 20.56
C ALA A 34 23.86 24.25 21.19
N SER A 35 22.64 24.53 20.72
CA SER A 35 21.40 23.84 21.18
C SER A 35 21.29 22.42 20.58
N LEU A 36 21.80 22.20 19.37
CA LEU A 36 21.82 20.86 18.73
C LEU A 36 22.84 19.91 19.38
N ALA A 37 23.91 20.44 19.99
CA ALA A 37 24.90 19.63 20.69
C ALA A 37 24.41 19.14 22.08
N LEU A 38 23.42 19.82 22.69
CA LEU A 38 22.86 19.41 23.98
C LEU A 38 21.67 18.44 23.87
N VAL A 39 21.03 18.36 22.69
CA VAL A 39 19.95 17.41 22.42
C VAL A 39 20.49 16.05 21.95
N ALA A 40 21.72 16.02 21.41
CA ALA A 40 22.36 14.76 21.01
C ALA A 40 22.84 13.88 22.18
N GLY A 41 22.79 14.38 23.41
CA GLY A 41 23.24 13.67 24.64
C GLY A 41 22.14 12.91 25.38
N VAL A 42 20.85 13.04 25.01
CA VAL A 42 19.74 12.38 25.73
C VAL A 42 18.99 11.35 24.87
N SER A 43 19.32 11.25 23.57
CA SER A 43 18.67 10.29 22.67
C SER A 43 19.42 8.95 22.54
N ALA A 44 20.31 8.61 23.46
CA ALA A 44 21.08 7.35 23.43
C ALA A 44 20.48 6.24 24.32
N ILE A 45 19.24 6.35 24.76
CA ILE A 45 18.55 5.28 25.49
C ILE A 45 17.15 5.16 24.88
N HIS A 46 17.02 4.40 23.83
CA HIS A 46 15.91 3.58 23.31
C HIS A 46 16.23 3.15 21.87
N ALA A 47 17.44 2.64 21.64
CA ALA A 47 17.71 1.76 20.50
C ALA A 47 17.35 0.32 20.91
N THR A 48 16.12 0.14 21.43
CA THR A 48 15.58 -1.16 21.74
C THR A 48 14.64 -1.56 20.63
N ASP A 49 15.07 -2.57 19.88
CA ASP A 49 14.25 -3.50 19.11
C ASP A 49 13.23 -2.86 18.17
N ARG A 50 13.70 -2.00 17.24
CA ARG A 50 12.91 -1.77 16.02
C ARG A 50 12.68 -3.13 15.41
N ILE A 51 11.41 -3.54 15.38
CA ILE A 51 11.01 -4.71 14.60
C ILE A 51 11.37 -4.38 13.16
N THR A 52 12.52 -4.88 12.72
CA THR A 52 12.90 -4.80 11.33
C THR A 52 11.90 -5.68 10.59
N HIS A 53 10.97 -5.07 9.86
CA HIS A 53 10.26 -5.78 8.80
C HIS A 53 11.29 -6.62 8.07
N ASN A 54 10.97 -7.90 7.81
CA ASN A 54 11.89 -8.77 7.09
C ASN A 54 12.36 -8.03 5.81
N PRO A 55 13.58 -7.43 5.80
CA PRO A 55 14.03 -6.62 4.68
C PRO A 55 14.14 -7.45 3.40
N ASP A 56 14.34 -8.77 3.52
CA ASP A 56 14.35 -9.69 2.39
C ASP A 56 12.96 -9.83 1.72
N ALA A 57 11.88 -9.56 2.44
CA ALA A 57 10.54 -9.62 1.88
C ALA A 57 10.06 -8.29 1.28
N THR A 58 10.56 -7.16 1.80
CA THR A 58 10.02 -5.83 1.53
C THR A 58 10.72 -5.11 0.38
N ASN A 59 12.06 -5.11 0.34
CA ASN A 59 12.81 -4.23 -0.56
C ASN A 59 13.02 -4.79 -1.97
N GLU A 60 12.64 -6.03 -2.25
CA GLU A 60 13.04 -6.74 -3.45
C GLU A 60 11.90 -7.36 -4.21
N GLY A 61 10.72 -7.34 -3.61
CA GLY A 61 9.50 -7.86 -4.19
C GLY A 61 8.52 -6.78 -4.66
N SER A 62 7.41 -7.25 -5.21
CA SER A 62 6.27 -6.45 -5.60
C SER A 62 4.97 -7.17 -5.23
N ILE A 63 3.92 -6.39 -4.99
CA ILE A 63 2.61 -6.87 -4.57
C ILE A 63 1.63 -6.73 -5.73
N LEU A 64 0.85 -7.78 -6.02
CA LEU A 64 -0.35 -7.66 -6.83
C LEU A 64 -1.55 -7.55 -5.90
N HIS A 65 -2.29 -6.44 -5.95
CA HIS A 65 -3.57 -6.29 -5.27
C HIS A 65 -4.68 -6.90 -6.13
N VAL A 66 -5.09 -8.11 -5.78
CA VAL A 66 -6.15 -8.89 -6.45
C VAL A 66 -7.52 -8.47 -5.92
N TRP A 67 -7.81 -7.16 -6.03
CA TRP A 67 -9.00 -6.56 -5.45
C TRP A 67 -10.28 -7.12 -6.06
N SER A 68 -11.20 -7.55 -5.20
CA SER A 68 -12.48 -8.18 -5.56
C SER A 68 -12.37 -9.55 -6.26
N TRP A 69 -11.18 -10.18 -6.38
CA TRP A 69 -11.08 -11.54 -6.89
C TRP A 69 -11.44 -12.53 -5.78
N ASN A 70 -12.14 -13.61 -6.11
CA ASN A 70 -12.39 -14.69 -5.16
C ASN A 70 -11.20 -15.67 -5.08
N PHE A 71 -11.17 -16.48 -4.03
CA PHE A 71 -10.08 -17.42 -3.78
C PHE A 71 -9.87 -18.43 -4.92
N PRO A 72 -10.91 -19.05 -5.53
CA PRO A 72 -10.74 -19.89 -6.70
C PRO A 72 -10.10 -19.17 -7.87
N THR A 73 -10.56 -17.96 -8.20
CA THR A 73 -9.98 -17.12 -9.27
C THR A 73 -8.51 -16.82 -9.02
N ILE A 74 -8.14 -16.51 -7.76
CA ILE A 74 -6.73 -16.27 -7.40
C ILE A 74 -5.91 -17.55 -7.57
N ALA A 75 -6.41 -18.68 -7.09
CA ALA A 75 -5.73 -19.99 -7.18
C ALA A 75 -5.46 -20.39 -8.64
N ASP A 76 -6.44 -20.22 -9.53
CA ASP A 76 -6.35 -20.53 -10.96
C ASP A 76 -5.34 -19.66 -11.70
N ASN A 77 -5.14 -18.43 -11.23
CA ASN A 77 -4.18 -17.48 -11.82
C ASN A 77 -2.82 -17.46 -11.11
N MET A 78 -2.61 -18.23 -10.05
CA MET A 78 -1.41 -18.16 -9.22
C MET A 78 -0.10 -18.38 -10.01
N LYS A 79 -0.10 -19.35 -10.92
CA LYS A 79 1.05 -19.58 -11.81
C LYS A 79 1.39 -18.33 -12.62
N ARG A 80 0.38 -17.69 -13.22
CA ARG A 80 0.56 -16.48 -14.03
C ARG A 80 1.05 -15.30 -13.19
N ILE A 81 0.55 -15.14 -11.96
CA ILE A 81 0.99 -14.12 -11.01
C ILE A 81 2.49 -14.31 -10.70
N ALA A 82 2.91 -15.53 -10.39
CA ALA A 82 4.31 -15.83 -10.12
C ALA A 82 5.20 -15.62 -11.37
N GLU A 83 4.76 -16.07 -12.55
CA GLU A 83 5.48 -15.88 -13.82
C GLU A 83 5.60 -14.40 -14.22
N ALA A 84 4.62 -13.57 -13.81
CA ALA A 84 4.69 -12.11 -13.95
C ALA A 84 5.69 -11.46 -12.98
N GLY A 85 6.28 -12.23 -12.05
CA GLY A 85 7.35 -11.79 -11.17
C GLY A 85 6.86 -11.11 -9.89
N TYR A 86 5.58 -11.23 -9.54
CA TYR A 86 5.11 -10.81 -8.21
C TYR A 86 5.58 -11.81 -7.15
N THR A 87 6.05 -11.29 -6.04
CA THR A 87 6.48 -12.09 -4.88
C THR A 87 5.42 -12.17 -3.80
N MET A 88 4.46 -11.25 -3.86
CA MET A 88 3.35 -11.15 -2.93
C MET A 88 2.06 -10.84 -3.69
N LEU A 89 0.93 -11.25 -3.12
CA LEU A 89 -0.39 -10.75 -3.51
C LEU A 89 -1.15 -10.27 -2.27
N GLN A 90 -2.02 -9.29 -2.47
CA GLN A 90 -2.94 -8.79 -1.44
C GLN A 90 -4.37 -9.08 -1.84
N THR A 91 -5.13 -9.73 -0.94
CA THR A 91 -6.56 -9.99 -1.15
C THR A 91 -7.41 -8.81 -0.73
N SER A 92 -8.66 -8.77 -1.16
CA SER A 92 -9.70 -8.00 -0.48
C SER A 92 -9.94 -8.54 0.93
N PRO A 93 -10.67 -7.81 1.81
CA PRO A 93 -11.01 -8.27 3.15
C PRO A 93 -11.67 -9.65 3.17
N VAL A 94 -11.20 -10.50 4.09
CA VAL A 94 -11.61 -11.92 4.14
C VAL A 94 -12.56 -12.25 5.28
N GLN A 95 -12.75 -11.32 6.23
CA GLN A 95 -13.71 -11.47 7.32
C GLN A 95 -15.16 -11.29 6.81
N GLN A 96 -16.12 -11.71 7.60
CA GLN A 96 -17.54 -11.49 7.31
C GLN A 96 -17.84 -9.98 7.26
N HIS A 97 -18.67 -9.58 6.31
CA HIS A 97 -19.00 -8.19 6.08
C HIS A 97 -20.50 -8.00 5.83
N PHE A 98 -20.94 -6.75 5.87
CA PHE A 98 -22.32 -6.37 5.60
C PHE A 98 -22.78 -6.88 4.23
N ASN A 99 -23.91 -7.58 4.23
CA ASN A 99 -24.54 -8.14 3.04
C ASN A 99 -26.06 -8.06 3.19
N PRO A 100 -26.66 -6.91 2.87
CA PRO A 100 -28.05 -6.59 3.27
C PRO A 100 -29.11 -7.53 2.68
N GLU A 101 -28.86 -8.17 1.53
CA GLU A 101 -29.83 -9.06 0.87
C GLU A 101 -29.31 -10.49 0.69
N GLY A 102 -28.15 -10.82 1.28
CA GLY A 102 -27.50 -12.13 1.08
C GLY A 102 -27.06 -12.39 -0.36
N LYS A 103 -27.11 -11.40 -1.22
CA LYS A 103 -26.76 -11.47 -2.65
C LYS A 103 -25.91 -10.31 -3.07
N ILE A 104 -24.60 -10.49 -3.00
CA ILE A 104 -23.67 -9.59 -3.69
C ILE A 104 -23.25 -10.27 -4.97
N THR A 105 -23.61 -9.72 -6.13
CA THR A 105 -23.31 -10.26 -7.46
C THR A 105 -22.50 -9.28 -8.32
N LYS A 106 -22.48 -8.01 -7.94
CA LYS A 106 -21.77 -6.93 -8.63
C LYS A 106 -20.74 -6.26 -7.73
N ILE A 107 -19.69 -5.72 -8.34
CA ILE A 107 -18.72 -4.87 -7.65
C ILE A 107 -19.40 -3.56 -7.22
N PHE A 108 -20.25 -3.01 -8.08
CA PHE A 108 -20.97 -1.78 -7.82
C PHE A 108 -22.38 -1.80 -8.42
N ASP A 109 -23.35 -1.31 -7.66
CA ASP A 109 -24.70 -1.03 -8.11
C ASP A 109 -25.15 0.30 -7.51
N ASP A 110 -25.65 1.22 -8.32
CA ASP A 110 -26.09 2.56 -7.89
C ASP A 110 -27.12 2.53 -6.75
N LYS A 111 -27.89 1.45 -6.66
CA LYS A 111 -28.91 1.26 -5.62
C LYS A 111 -28.44 0.39 -4.46
N GLY A 112 -27.21 -0.13 -4.54
CA GLY A 112 -26.63 -1.02 -3.53
C GLY A 112 -27.31 -2.39 -3.40
N LYS A 113 -28.25 -2.75 -4.31
CA LYS A 113 -29.03 -3.98 -4.21
C LYS A 113 -28.25 -5.24 -4.58
N ASP A 114 -27.49 -5.15 -5.68
CA ASP A 114 -26.71 -6.26 -6.21
C ASP A 114 -25.26 -6.25 -5.71
N GLY A 115 -24.88 -5.25 -4.92
CA GLY A 115 -23.56 -5.10 -4.30
C GLY A 115 -23.04 -3.68 -4.32
N SER A 116 -22.08 -3.44 -3.47
CA SER A 116 -21.28 -2.22 -3.47
C SER A 116 -19.93 -2.53 -2.85
N TRP A 117 -18.86 -2.16 -3.52
CA TRP A 117 -17.49 -2.46 -3.09
C TRP A 117 -17.18 -1.99 -1.65
N TYR A 118 -17.80 -0.90 -1.17
CA TYR A 118 -17.62 -0.40 0.20
C TYR A 118 -18.23 -1.32 1.27
N TYR A 119 -19.07 -2.31 0.92
CA TYR A 119 -19.54 -3.33 1.86
C TYR A 119 -18.41 -4.29 2.27
N TYR A 120 -17.38 -4.48 1.44
CA TYR A 120 -16.22 -5.30 1.78
C TYR A 120 -15.51 -4.77 3.04
N TYR A 121 -15.60 -3.44 3.23
CA TYR A 121 -14.99 -2.70 4.33
C TYR A 121 -15.96 -2.43 5.50
N GLN A 122 -16.99 -3.24 5.63
CA GLN A 122 -18.00 -3.14 6.71
C GLN A 122 -18.11 -4.47 7.48
N PRO A 123 -17.16 -4.76 8.40
CA PRO A 123 -17.16 -6.01 9.16
C PRO A 123 -18.42 -6.24 9.98
N THR A 124 -18.92 -7.49 9.97
CA THR A 124 -19.99 -7.95 10.84
C THR A 124 -19.55 -9.07 11.79
N ASP A 125 -18.43 -9.73 11.48
CA ASP A 125 -17.74 -10.68 12.36
C ASP A 125 -16.30 -10.88 11.86
N TRP A 126 -15.40 -11.28 12.73
CA TRP A 126 -13.99 -11.63 12.38
C TRP A 126 -13.85 -13.15 12.25
N LYS A 127 -14.57 -13.71 11.31
CA LYS A 127 -14.49 -15.11 10.84
C LYS A 127 -14.17 -15.14 9.35
N ILE A 128 -13.32 -16.09 8.93
CA ILE A 128 -12.87 -16.19 7.54
C ILE A 128 -14.01 -16.65 6.64
N GLY A 129 -14.20 -15.94 5.55
CA GLY A 129 -15.14 -16.26 4.48
C GLY A 129 -16.28 -15.25 4.35
N ASN A 130 -16.57 -14.88 3.11
CA ASN A 130 -17.65 -13.96 2.76
C ASN A 130 -18.10 -14.14 1.30
N ALA A 131 -19.13 -13.41 0.91
CA ALA A 131 -19.73 -13.53 -0.42
C ALA A 131 -18.82 -13.08 -1.58
N ILE A 132 -17.74 -12.30 -1.30
CA ILE A 132 -16.84 -11.78 -2.30
C ILE A 132 -15.71 -12.76 -2.59
N VAL A 133 -15.00 -13.14 -1.54
CA VAL A 133 -13.75 -13.89 -1.67
C VAL A 133 -13.96 -15.41 -1.61
N GLY A 134 -15.05 -15.87 -0.99
CA GLY A 134 -15.35 -17.30 -0.85
C GLY A 134 -15.22 -17.84 0.57
N THR A 135 -15.09 -19.15 0.70
CA THR A 135 -15.06 -19.89 1.96
C THR A 135 -13.65 -20.01 2.54
N ARG A 136 -13.56 -20.42 3.81
CA ARG A 136 -12.30 -20.73 4.49
C ARG A 136 -11.54 -21.87 3.79
N GLU A 137 -12.27 -22.88 3.30
CA GLU A 137 -11.72 -24.03 2.57
C GLU A 137 -11.12 -23.61 1.23
N GLU A 138 -11.79 -22.74 0.49
CA GLU A 138 -11.29 -22.16 -0.75
C GLU A 138 -10.06 -21.27 -0.49
N MET A 139 -10.04 -20.53 0.62
CA MET A 139 -8.86 -19.78 1.05
C MET A 139 -7.66 -20.71 1.29
N LYS A 140 -7.87 -21.85 1.97
CA LYS A 140 -6.79 -22.83 2.18
C LYS A 140 -6.24 -23.36 0.86
N GLN A 141 -7.09 -23.69 -0.10
CA GLN A 141 -6.68 -24.13 -1.44
C GLN A 141 -5.88 -23.06 -2.18
N MET A 142 -6.31 -21.81 -2.10
CA MET A 142 -5.59 -20.66 -2.67
C MET A 142 -4.21 -20.49 -2.03
N LEU A 143 -4.11 -20.60 -0.71
CA LEU A 143 -2.85 -20.49 0.01
C LEU A 143 -1.89 -21.65 -0.31
N ASP A 144 -2.39 -22.87 -0.50
CA ASP A 144 -1.58 -24.02 -0.95
C ASP A 144 -1.04 -23.78 -2.38
N SER A 145 -1.86 -23.20 -3.25
CA SER A 145 -1.41 -22.78 -4.58
C SER A 145 -0.34 -21.70 -4.49
N ALA A 146 -0.51 -20.70 -3.62
CA ALA A 146 0.47 -19.63 -3.41
C ALA A 146 1.82 -20.18 -2.89
N ALA A 147 1.78 -21.09 -1.93
CA ALA A 147 2.98 -21.76 -1.42
C ALA A 147 3.72 -22.55 -2.50
N LYS A 148 3.00 -23.26 -3.38
CA LYS A 148 3.58 -24.01 -4.51
C LYS A 148 4.38 -23.10 -5.46
N TYR A 149 3.94 -21.87 -5.67
CA TYR A 149 4.60 -20.91 -6.56
C TYR A 149 5.46 -19.88 -5.82
N ASN A 150 5.69 -20.05 -4.51
CA ASN A 150 6.47 -19.16 -3.67
C ASN A 150 5.97 -17.69 -3.70
N VAL A 151 4.66 -17.51 -3.72
CA VAL A 151 4.01 -16.20 -3.58
C VAL A 151 3.47 -16.07 -2.17
N LYS A 152 3.84 -15.01 -1.45
CA LYS A 152 3.30 -14.71 -0.12
C LYS A 152 1.93 -14.04 -0.24
N VAL A 153 1.02 -14.39 0.64
CA VAL A 153 -0.32 -13.79 0.67
C VAL A 153 -0.42 -12.80 1.82
N ILE A 154 -0.83 -11.58 1.48
CA ILE A 154 -1.19 -10.49 2.38
C ILE A 154 -2.71 -10.41 2.42
N VAL A 155 -3.27 -10.29 3.60
CA VAL A 155 -4.73 -10.13 3.78
C VAL A 155 -5.03 -8.71 4.23
N ASP A 156 -6.02 -8.10 3.62
CA ASP A 156 -6.59 -6.83 4.09
C ASP A 156 -7.49 -7.10 5.31
N VAL A 157 -7.21 -6.46 6.44
CA VAL A 157 -7.86 -6.71 7.73
C VAL A 157 -8.35 -5.41 8.37
N LEU A 158 -9.54 -5.44 8.95
CA LEU A 158 -10.27 -4.26 9.42
C LEU A 158 -10.61 -4.36 10.91
N PRO A 159 -9.71 -4.04 11.83
CA PRO A 159 -10.02 -4.05 13.26
C PRO A 159 -10.72 -2.79 13.77
N ASN A 160 -10.62 -1.65 13.05
CA ASN A 160 -11.01 -0.34 13.55
C ASN A 160 -12.52 -0.15 13.74
N HIS A 161 -13.34 -0.71 12.87
CA HIS A 161 -14.78 -0.39 12.82
C HIS A 161 -15.63 -1.60 12.45
N THR A 162 -16.95 -1.47 12.67
CA THR A 162 -17.95 -2.42 12.20
C THR A 162 -18.74 -1.85 11.01
N ALA A 163 -19.67 -2.65 10.48
CA ALA A 163 -20.70 -2.17 9.57
C ALA A 163 -21.48 -1.00 10.18
N PHE A 164 -21.97 -0.10 9.31
CA PHE A 164 -22.80 1.03 9.73
C PHE A 164 -24.08 0.56 10.47
N ASP A 165 -24.61 -0.58 10.06
CA ASP A 165 -25.73 -1.23 10.73
C ASP A 165 -25.21 -2.15 11.84
N VAL A 166 -25.22 -1.64 13.06
CA VAL A 166 -24.77 -2.37 14.24
C VAL A 166 -25.65 -3.59 14.58
N ASP A 167 -26.85 -3.69 14.04
CA ASP A 167 -27.74 -4.85 14.20
C ASP A 167 -27.38 -5.98 13.24
N ALA A 168 -26.59 -5.69 12.20
CA ALA A 168 -26.03 -6.71 11.30
C ALA A 168 -24.79 -7.41 11.88
N VAL A 169 -24.20 -6.87 12.95
CA VAL A 169 -23.05 -7.48 13.64
C VAL A 169 -23.49 -8.74 14.38
N SER A 170 -22.68 -9.80 14.31
CA SER A 170 -22.97 -11.12 14.88
C SER A 170 -23.24 -11.06 16.39
N ASP A 171 -24.34 -11.66 16.83
CA ASP A 171 -24.67 -11.82 18.25
C ASP A 171 -23.62 -12.64 19.01
N ASP A 172 -23.04 -13.66 18.37
CA ASP A 172 -21.97 -14.47 18.98
C ASP A 172 -20.72 -13.67 19.18
N PHE A 173 -20.40 -12.79 18.24
CA PHE A 173 -19.30 -11.84 18.38
C PHE A 173 -19.58 -10.87 19.55
N TYR A 174 -20.77 -10.24 19.62
CA TYR A 174 -21.09 -9.37 20.75
C TYR A 174 -20.97 -10.08 22.12
N LYS A 175 -21.41 -11.34 22.22
CA LYS A 175 -21.24 -12.13 23.45
C LYS A 175 -19.76 -12.35 23.76
N ALA A 176 -18.94 -12.67 22.76
CA ALA A 176 -17.52 -12.93 22.95
C ALA A 176 -16.76 -11.72 23.46
N VAL A 177 -17.12 -10.50 23.06
CA VAL A 177 -16.45 -9.25 23.46
C VAL A 177 -17.06 -8.60 24.71
N GLY A 178 -17.98 -9.28 25.40
CA GLY A 178 -18.58 -8.82 26.64
C GLY A 178 -19.80 -7.92 26.47
N GLY A 179 -20.44 -7.98 25.30
CA GLY A 179 -21.67 -7.28 24.96
C GLY A 179 -21.47 -5.99 24.18
N ARG A 180 -22.54 -5.53 23.55
CA ARG A 180 -22.55 -4.35 22.68
C ARG A 180 -21.99 -3.08 23.33
N ALA A 181 -22.28 -2.87 24.62
CA ALA A 181 -21.81 -1.68 25.34
C ALA A 181 -20.28 -1.65 25.53
N ARG A 182 -19.60 -2.79 25.47
CA ARG A 182 -18.13 -2.87 25.59
C ARG A 182 -17.42 -2.93 24.24
N MET A 183 -18.20 -3.09 23.15
CA MET A 183 -17.67 -3.24 21.81
C MET A 183 -17.11 -1.94 21.24
N PHE A 184 -17.73 -0.83 21.56
CA PHE A 184 -17.39 0.49 21.00
C PHE A 184 -16.74 1.37 22.04
N HIS A 185 -15.89 2.30 21.60
CA HIS A 185 -15.42 3.40 22.44
C HIS A 185 -16.61 4.24 22.94
N SER A 186 -16.42 5.02 23.99
CA SER A 186 -17.47 5.84 24.60
C SER A 186 -18.13 6.82 23.61
N ASN A 187 -17.37 7.30 22.64
CA ASN A 187 -17.86 8.11 21.51
C ASN A 187 -17.88 7.36 20.17
N GLY A 188 -17.69 6.05 20.17
CA GLY A 188 -17.53 5.25 18.97
C GLY A 188 -18.74 5.21 18.02
N LEU A 189 -19.91 5.73 18.44
CA LEU A 189 -21.09 5.91 17.58
C LEU A 189 -21.26 7.36 17.11
N THR A 190 -20.38 8.29 17.52
CA THR A 190 -20.44 9.70 17.15
C THR A 190 -19.50 9.97 15.98
N PRO A 191 -19.96 10.50 14.85
CA PRO A 191 -19.10 10.76 13.69
C PRO A 191 -17.98 11.77 14.00
N ILE A 192 -16.77 11.50 13.46
CA ILE A 192 -15.63 12.41 13.48
C ILE A 192 -16.04 13.74 12.81
N LYS A 193 -15.73 14.86 13.47
CA LYS A 193 -15.98 16.22 12.97
C LYS A 193 -14.71 16.93 12.53
N ASP A 194 -13.59 16.58 13.15
CA ASP A 194 -12.26 17.14 12.85
C ASP A 194 -11.22 16.02 12.78
N TYR A 195 -10.82 15.65 11.56
CA TYR A 195 -9.78 14.64 11.31
C TYR A 195 -8.37 15.08 11.72
N ASN A 196 -8.16 16.35 12.12
CA ASN A 196 -6.90 16.79 12.73
C ASN A 196 -6.88 16.63 14.26
N ASN A 197 -8.01 16.26 14.87
CA ASN A 197 -8.11 15.97 16.30
C ASN A 197 -7.89 14.47 16.53
N ARG A 198 -6.78 14.12 17.17
CA ARG A 198 -6.42 12.70 17.38
C ARG A 198 -7.42 11.94 18.24
N GLU A 199 -8.00 12.58 19.28
CA GLU A 199 -9.04 11.95 20.08
C GLU A 199 -10.24 11.53 19.21
N GLN A 200 -10.72 12.43 18.34
CA GLN A 200 -11.81 12.09 17.45
C GLN A 200 -11.39 11.02 16.43
N CYS A 201 -10.18 11.12 15.87
CA CYS A 201 -9.70 10.14 14.91
C CYS A 201 -9.61 8.73 15.46
N THR A 202 -9.28 8.56 16.75
CA THR A 202 -9.00 7.25 17.33
C THR A 202 -10.09 6.68 18.23
N LEU A 203 -11.11 7.49 18.56
CA LEU A 203 -12.16 7.10 19.51
C LEU A 203 -13.59 7.37 18.99
N TRP A 204 -13.74 7.92 17.76
CA TRP A 204 -15.04 8.30 17.21
C TRP A 204 -15.30 7.60 15.88
N ALA A 205 -16.58 7.48 15.50
CA ALA A 205 -16.99 6.83 14.27
C ALA A 205 -16.43 7.51 13.01
N MET A 206 -15.80 6.77 12.13
CA MET A 206 -15.36 7.23 10.82
C MET A 206 -16.57 7.32 9.86
N GLY A 207 -17.09 8.54 9.68
CA GLY A 207 -18.33 8.75 8.96
C GLY A 207 -19.51 8.09 9.69
N SER A 208 -20.10 7.06 9.08
CA SER A 208 -21.19 6.26 9.68
C SER A 208 -20.73 4.91 10.23
N LEU A 209 -19.43 4.61 10.22
CA LEU A 209 -18.88 3.32 10.63
C LEU A 209 -18.52 3.38 12.12
N PRO A 210 -19.20 2.61 12.98
CA PRO A 210 -18.98 2.58 14.42
C PRO A 210 -17.56 2.16 14.78
N ASP A 211 -16.92 2.94 15.64
CA ASP A 211 -15.54 2.76 16.07
C ASP A 211 -15.44 1.72 17.19
N VAL A 212 -14.64 0.70 16.95
CA VAL A 212 -14.44 -0.43 17.86
C VAL A 212 -13.51 -0.03 19.00
N ASN A 213 -13.87 -0.42 20.23
CA ASN A 213 -12.96 -0.33 21.38
C ASN A 213 -11.85 -1.40 21.21
N THR A 214 -10.82 -1.04 20.46
CA THR A 214 -9.69 -1.91 20.13
C THR A 214 -8.84 -2.27 21.35
N GLU A 215 -8.96 -1.53 22.45
CA GLU A 215 -8.30 -1.80 23.74
C GLU A 215 -9.13 -2.71 24.66
N ASN A 216 -10.33 -3.14 24.24
CA ASN A 216 -11.10 -4.15 24.97
C ASN A 216 -10.36 -5.50 24.90
N PRO A 217 -9.89 -6.09 26.04
CA PRO A 217 -9.11 -7.33 26.01
C PRO A 217 -9.88 -8.55 25.49
N ASP A 218 -11.23 -8.51 25.52
CA ASP A 218 -12.06 -9.55 24.92
C ASP A 218 -12.08 -9.43 23.40
N PHE A 219 -12.15 -8.21 22.88
CA PHE A 219 -12.01 -7.95 21.44
C PHE A 219 -10.60 -8.30 20.95
N GLN A 220 -9.56 -7.83 21.64
CA GLN A 220 -8.17 -8.13 21.27
C GLN A 220 -7.93 -9.64 21.19
N LYS A 221 -8.45 -10.42 22.15
CA LYS A 221 -8.33 -11.88 22.12
C LYS A 221 -9.06 -12.47 20.90
N TYR A 222 -10.31 -12.08 20.68
CA TYR A 222 -11.13 -12.56 19.56
C TYR A 222 -10.49 -12.23 18.20
N TYR A 223 -10.00 -11.00 18.05
CA TYR A 223 -9.32 -10.55 16.87
C TYR A 223 -7.98 -11.27 16.64
N LEU A 224 -7.21 -11.50 17.70
CA LEU A 224 -5.95 -12.24 17.61
C LEU A 224 -6.18 -13.74 17.28
N GLU A 225 -7.29 -14.33 17.71
CA GLU A 225 -7.70 -15.68 17.29
C GLU A 225 -7.94 -15.73 15.77
N PHE A 226 -8.62 -14.74 15.20
CA PHE A 226 -8.80 -14.60 13.76
C PHE A 226 -7.46 -14.42 13.02
N VAL A 227 -6.59 -13.55 13.50
CA VAL A 227 -5.23 -13.36 12.93
C VAL A 227 -4.44 -14.67 12.97
N ASN A 228 -4.46 -15.38 14.09
CA ASN A 228 -3.75 -16.65 14.25
C ASN A 228 -4.33 -17.77 13.37
N ASP A 229 -5.66 -17.79 13.13
CA ASP A 229 -6.25 -18.72 12.16
C ASP A 229 -5.76 -18.45 10.74
N LEU A 230 -5.70 -17.18 10.32
CA LEU A 230 -5.12 -16.78 9.03
C LEU A 230 -3.64 -17.22 8.90
N LEU A 231 -2.83 -17.00 9.93
CA LEU A 231 -1.43 -17.44 9.96
C LEU A 231 -1.31 -18.96 9.89
N GLY A 232 -2.18 -19.67 10.59
CA GLY A 232 -2.27 -21.14 10.60
C GLY A 232 -2.62 -21.72 9.23
N LEU A 233 -3.44 -21.02 8.44
CA LEU A 233 -3.77 -21.41 7.06
C LEU A 233 -2.61 -21.16 6.08
N GLY A 234 -1.69 -20.24 6.36
CA GLY A 234 -0.56 -19.93 5.49
C GLY A 234 -0.42 -18.47 5.06
N VAL A 235 -1.22 -17.56 5.59
CA VAL A 235 -1.04 -16.10 5.40
C VAL A 235 0.32 -15.67 5.93
N ARG A 236 0.98 -14.72 5.25
CA ARG A 236 2.31 -14.24 5.60
C ARG A 236 2.41 -12.71 5.60
N GLY A 237 1.29 -12.03 5.67
CA GLY A 237 1.25 -10.59 5.81
C GLY A 237 -0.14 -10.03 6.00
N PHE A 238 -0.19 -8.78 6.43
CA PHE A 238 -1.44 -8.04 6.67
C PHE A 238 -1.33 -6.61 6.16
N ARG A 239 -2.40 -6.11 5.58
CA ARG A 239 -2.66 -4.69 5.42
C ARG A 239 -3.74 -4.31 6.43
N TYR A 240 -3.40 -3.45 7.39
CA TYR A 240 -4.37 -2.93 8.33
C TYR A 240 -5.10 -1.72 7.73
N ASP A 241 -6.37 -1.93 7.41
CA ASP A 241 -7.26 -0.87 6.96
C ASP A 241 -7.41 0.21 8.04
N THR A 242 -7.51 1.47 7.62
CA THR A 242 -7.75 2.62 8.51
C THR A 242 -6.84 2.66 9.77
N ALA A 243 -5.61 2.16 9.65
CA ALA A 243 -4.69 2.01 10.80
C ALA A 243 -4.48 3.31 11.58
N LYS A 244 -4.52 4.47 10.91
CA LYS A 244 -4.40 5.79 11.57
C LYS A 244 -5.53 6.09 12.57
N HIS A 245 -6.63 5.36 12.51
CA HIS A 245 -7.78 5.49 13.40
C HIS A 245 -7.70 4.60 14.65
N ILE A 246 -6.69 3.75 14.77
CA ILE A 246 -6.41 2.97 15.97
C ILE A 246 -5.26 3.64 16.72
N GLY A 247 -5.50 3.94 18.00
CA GLY A 247 -4.56 4.71 18.83
C GLY A 247 -3.20 4.06 18.99
N VAL A 248 -2.16 4.89 19.03
CA VAL A 248 -0.80 4.54 19.51
C VAL A 248 -0.61 5.09 20.92
N HIS A 249 0.50 4.77 21.59
CA HIS A 249 0.69 5.14 23.00
C HIS A 249 0.59 6.64 23.29
N SER A 250 0.97 7.51 22.35
CA SER A 250 0.88 8.97 22.51
C SER A 250 -0.53 9.53 22.31
N ASP A 251 -1.45 8.76 21.76
CA ASP A 251 -2.82 9.20 21.48
C ASP A 251 -3.67 9.22 22.76
N PRO A 252 -4.74 10.03 22.80
CA PRO A 252 -5.72 10.03 23.88
C PRO A 252 -6.31 8.65 24.14
N VAL A 253 -6.56 8.37 25.43
CA VAL A 253 -7.10 7.09 25.91
C VAL A 253 -8.55 7.25 26.31
N ASP A 254 -9.43 6.31 25.93
CA ASP A 254 -10.84 6.30 26.31
C ASP A 254 -11.02 5.81 27.76
N THR A 255 -10.70 6.70 28.72
CA THR A 255 -10.86 6.39 30.15
C THR A 255 -12.32 6.16 30.56
N ALA A 256 -13.29 6.69 29.81
CA ALA A 256 -14.71 6.49 30.07
C ALA A 256 -15.16 5.04 29.82
N SER A 257 -14.53 4.35 28.88
CA SER A 257 -14.71 2.91 28.65
C SER A 257 -13.83 2.03 29.56
N GLY A 258 -13.07 2.65 30.49
CA GLY A 258 -12.19 1.93 31.42
C GLY A 258 -10.84 1.52 30.81
N VAL A 259 -10.52 2.00 29.63
CA VAL A 259 -9.23 1.80 28.96
C VAL A 259 -8.13 2.56 29.73
N LYS A 260 -6.93 1.98 29.83
CA LYS A 260 -5.79 2.55 30.54
C LYS A 260 -4.65 2.95 29.62
N GLU A 261 -4.52 2.30 28.49
CA GLU A 261 -3.45 2.49 27.52
C GLU A 261 -3.93 2.04 26.13
N ASN A 262 -3.38 2.60 25.07
CA ASN A 262 -3.60 2.19 23.69
C ASN A 262 -2.60 1.07 23.35
N ASP A 263 -2.98 -0.19 23.57
CA ASP A 263 -2.10 -1.37 23.47
C ASP A 263 -2.47 -2.36 22.37
N PHE A 264 -3.43 -2.02 21.53
CA PHE A 264 -3.86 -2.88 20.42
C PHE A 264 -2.68 -3.32 19.54
N TRP A 265 -1.83 -2.36 19.18
CA TRP A 265 -0.67 -2.65 18.31
C TRP A 265 0.35 -3.56 18.98
N ASP A 266 0.56 -3.45 20.28
CA ASP A 266 1.44 -4.37 21.02
C ASP A 266 0.92 -5.80 20.98
N VAL A 267 -0.39 -5.98 21.07
CA VAL A 267 -1.03 -7.30 21.01
C VAL A 267 -0.90 -7.93 19.63
N VAL A 268 -1.29 -7.23 18.57
CA VAL A 268 -1.31 -7.81 17.22
C VAL A 268 0.08 -7.92 16.58
N THR A 269 1.07 -7.22 17.12
CA THR A 269 2.49 -7.37 16.72
C THR A 269 3.26 -8.38 17.60
N GLY A 270 2.58 -8.98 18.59
CA GLY A 270 3.17 -10.00 19.45
C GLY A 270 4.07 -9.49 20.57
N ARG A 271 4.12 -8.17 20.80
CA ARG A 271 4.85 -7.55 21.92
C ARG A 271 4.18 -7.81 23.26
N LYS A 272 2.85 -7.96 23.26
CA LYS A 272 2.03 -8.17 24.44
C LYS A 272 1.09 -9.36 24.23
N ALA A 273 1.02 -10.26 25.20
CA ALA A 273 0.00 -11.30 25.21
C ALA A 273 -1.32 -10.78 25.79
N VAL A 274 -2.45 -11.23 25.25
CA VAL A 274 -3.78 -10.91 25.76
C VAL A 274 -4.49 -12.17 26.25
N LYS A 275 -4.90 -12.20 27.52
CA LYS A 275 -5.61 -13.35 28.13
C LYS A 275 -4.94 -14.71 27.84
N GLY A 276 -3.60 -14.74 27.86
CA GLY A 276 -2.79 -15.95 27.61
C GLY A 276 -2.62 -16.31 26.14
N LEU A 277 -3.14 -15.54 25.21
CA LEU A 277 -2.94 -15.72 23.77
C LEU A 277 -1.84 -14.77 23.28
N SER A 278 -0.98 -15.27 22.40
CA SER A 278 0.06 -14.49 21.70
C SER A 278 -0.05 -14.71 20.19
N LEU A 279 0.61 -13.84 19.43
CA LEU A 279 0.75 -14.01 17.98
C LEU A 279 1.44 -15.35 17.65
N ALA A 280 0.87 -16.09 16.71
CA ALA A 280 1.28 -17.47 16.42
C ALA A 280 2.64 -17.59 15.70
N LEU A 281 3.09 -16.54 15.03
CA LEU A 281 4.37 -16.49 14.33
C LEU A 281 5.18 -15.26 14.77
N PRO A 282 6.53 -15.31 14.69
CA PRO A 282 7.36 -14.14 14.89
C PRO A 282 6.95 -13.01 13.92
N PHE A 283 6.72 -11.81 14.45
CA PHE A 283 6.21 -10.68 13.68
C PHE A 283 7.17 -10.26 12.55
N ASP A 284 8.49 -10.35 12.78
CA ASP A 284 9.53 -10.07 11.80
C ASP A 284 9.54 -11.04 10.59
N SER A 285 8.85 -12.18 10.71
CA SER A 285 8.64 -13.11 9.58
C SER A 285 7.49 -12.72 8.66
N LEU A 286 6.71 -11.70 9.02
CA LEU A 286 5.51 -11.26 8.33
C LEU A 286 5.78 -9.96 7.56
N PHE A 287 5.05 -9.77 6.45
CA PHE A 287 4.95 -8.47 5.79
C PHE A 287 3.72 -7.73 6.31
N VAL A 288 3.91 -6.68 7.06
CA VAL A 288 2.79 -5.94 7.66
C VAL A 288 2.92 -4.45 7.35
N TYR A 289 1.83 -3.85 6.91
CA TYR A 289 1.72 -2.41 6.77
C TYR A 289 0.30 -1.92 7.08
N GLY A 290 0.20 -0.68 7.48
CA GLY A 290 -1.06 -0.02 7.79
C GLY A 290 -1.41 1.10 6.82
N GLU A 291 -2.69 1.32 6.62
CA GLU A 291 -3.18 2.52 5.98
C GLU A 291 -3.09 3.69 6.97
N VAL A 292 -1.93 4.33 6.97
CA VAL A 292 -1.65 5.53 7.76
C VAL A 292 -1.60 6.71 6.81
N LEU A 293 -2.75 7.34 6.57
CA LEU A 293 -2.83 8.54 5.73
C LEU A 293 -2.15 9.72 6.43
N GLN A 294 -1.40 10.52 5.68
CA GLN A 294 -0.56 11.60 6.17
C GLN A 294 -1.36 12.87 6.47
N ASP A 295 -2.32 12.76 7.40
CA ASP A 295 -3.07 13.92 7.89
C ASP A 295 -2.26 14.68 8.96
N LYS A 296 -2.65 15.91 9.20
CA LYS A 296 -2.04 16.73 10.25
C LYS A 296 -2.20 16.05 11.61
N ASN A 297 -1.13 16.04 12.40
CA ASN A 297 -1.04 15.47 13.75
C ASN A 297 -1.06 13.93 13.83
N VAL A 298 -1.02 13.20 12.71
CA VAL A 298 -0.83 11.75 12.74
C VAL A 298 0.62 11.44 13.15
N PRO A 299 0.86 10.62 14.18
CA PRO A 299 2.21 10.30 14.65
C PRO A 299 2.85 9.19 13.78
N GLU A 300 3.19 9.51 12.51
CA GLU A 300 3.71 8.57 11.52
C GLU A 300 4.89 7.74 12.03
N LEU A 301 5.82 8.36 12.77
CA LEU A 301 7.01 7.67 13.31
C LEU A 301 6.64 6.64 14.38
N GLU A 302 5.61 6.89 15.17
CA GLU A 302 5.17 5.94 16.17
C GLU A 302 4.48 4.73 15.54
N TYR A 303 3.67 4.93 14.49
CA TYR A 303 3.17 3.81 13.68
C TYR A 303 4.30 3.03 13.00
N ALA A 304 5.39 3.70 12.58
CA ALA A 304 6.54 3.06 11.97
C ALA A 304 7.31 2.13 12.93
N ASP A 305 7.12 2.29 14.24
CA ASP A 305 7.65 1.36 15.24
C ASP A 305 6.92 0.01 15.23
N TYR A 306 5.68 -0.03 14.71
CA TYR A 306 4.87 -1.24 14.66
C TYR A 306 4.83 -1.87 13.27
N MET A 307 4.76 -1.09 12.18
CA MET A 307 4.51 -1.61 10.85
C MET A 307 5.00 -0.66 9.74
N GLY A 308 5.04 -1.17 8.52
CA GLY A 308 5.16 -0.35 7.32
C GLY A 308 3.93 0.54 7.12
N GLN A 309 4.05 1.54 6.24
CA GLN A 309 2.99 2.52 6.01
C GLN A 309 2.77 2.78 4.54
N THR A 310 1.59 3.27 4.23
CA THR A 310 1.22 3.69 2.88
C THR A 310 1.85 5.03 2.52
N ALA A 311 2.52 5.12 1.37
CA ALA A 311 3.08 6.35 0.84
C ALA A 311 2.05 7.12 0.00
N SER A 312 0.91 7.50 0.60
CA SER A 312 -0.23 8.10 -0.12
C SER A 312 0.10 9.46 -0.74
N ALA A 313 0.80 10.35 0.00
CA ALA A 313 1.24 11.64 -0.53
C ALA A 313 2.21 11.49 -1.72
N TYR A 314 3.09 10.49 -1.69
CA TYR A 314 3.95 10.18 -2.82
C TYR A 314 3.17 9.68 -4.04
N GLY A 315 2.20 8.79 -3.83
CA GLY A 315 1.30 8.32 -4.88
C GLY A 315 0.54 9.46 -5.57
N HIS A 316 0.10 10.46 -4.80
CA HIS A 316 -0.54 11.66 -5.34
C HIS A 316 0.39 12.44 -6.27
N VAL A 317 1.62 12.74 -5.82
CA VAL A 317 2.64 13.43 -6.64
C VAL A 317 2.96 12.64 -7.92
N LEU A 318 3.04 11.32 -7.84
CA LEU A 318 3.29 10.48 -9.02
C LEU A 318 2.11 10.53 -10.02
N ARG A 319 0.87 10.45 -9.55
CA ARG A 319 -0.32 10.60 -10.42
C ARG A 319 -0.34 11.96 -11.10
N ASP A 320 0.01 13.02 -10.38
CA ASP A 320 0.16 14.37 -10.93
C ASP A 320 1.22 14.42 -12.04
N ALA A 321 2.37 13.80 -11.84
CA ALA A 321 3.43 13.71 -12.86
C ALA A 321 2.92 13.00 -14.12
N LEU A 322 2.26 11.85 -13.95
CA LEU A 322 1.70 11.05 -15.04
C LEU A 322 0.62 11.82 -15.82
N ALA A 323 -0.27 12.52 -15.12
CA ALA A 323 -1.32 13.32 -15.75
C ALA A 323 -0.76 14.51 -16.54
N LYS A 324 0.30 15.16 -16.03
CA LYS A 324 1.00 16.28 -16.68
C LYS A 324 1.97 15.81 -17.77
N GLY A 325 2.40 14.56 -17.76
CA GLY A 325 3.45 14.04 -18.64
C GLY A 325 4.85 14.61 -18.34
N SER A 326 5.07 15.07 -17.11
CA SER A 326 6.34 15.69 -16.69
C SER A 326 6.61 15.52 -15.19
N PHE A 327 7.86 15.28 -14.84
CA PHE A 327 8.38 15.28 -13.47
C PHE A 327 8.81 16.67 -12.99
N ASN A 328 8.83 17.67 -13.87
CA ASN A 328 9.31 19.02 -13.54
C ASN A 328 8.46 19.70 -12.47
N GLY A 329 9.13 20.35 -11.53
CA GLY A 329 8.49 21.06 -10.43
C GLY A 329 7.88 20.15 -9.35
N LEU A 330 8.14 18.84 -9.43
CA LEU A 330 7.67 17.85 -8.47
C LEU A 330 8.87 17.23 -7.73
N GLU A 331 8.77 17.13 -6.42
CA GLU A 331 9.79 16.48 -5.57
C GLU A 331 9.66 14.95 -5.64
N ILE A 332 9.71 14.40 -6.86
CA ILE A 332 9.45 12.98 -7.11
C ILE A 332 10.60 12.07 -6.64
N ALA A 333 11.76 12.61 -6.37
CA ALA A 333 12.87 11.86 -5.78
C ALA A 333 12.67 11.60 -4.29
N ASP A 334 11.99 12.50 -3.59
CA ASP A 334 11.64 12.42 -2.17
C ASP A 334 10.38 11.59 -1.97
N TRP A 335 10.40 10.68 -1.00
CA TRP A 335 9.25 9.83 -0.65
C TRP A 335 8.14 10.57 0.10
N ARG A 336 8.38 11.81 0.58
CA ARG A 336 7.41 12.68 1.26
C ARG A 336 6.75 12.00 2.45
N HIS A 337 7.54 11.26 3.21
CA HIS A 337 7.09 10.51 4.37
C HIS A 337 8.12 10.58 5.49
N GLN A 338 7.67 10.57 6.76
CA GLN A 338 8.58 10.60 7.91
C GLN A 338 9.24 9.23 8.16
N ALA A 339 8.52 8.13 7.90
CA ALA A 339 9.10 6.79 7.98
C ALA A 339 10.18 6.58 6.90
N ALA A 340 11.17 5.75 7.21
CA ALA A 340 12.24 5.42 6.27
C ALA A 340 11.66 4.72 5.02
N PRO A 341 12.21 4.97 3.83
CA PRO A 341 11.65 4.49 2.56
C PRO A 341 11.47 2.98 2.45
N GLU A 342 12.28 2.21 3.15
CA GLU A 342 12.19 0.74 3.22
C GLU A 342 10.91 0.23 3.91
N PHE A 343 10.25 1.07 4.71
CA PHE A 343 8.99 0.74 5.38
C PHE A 343 7.75 1.18 4.61
N LEU A 344 7.91 1.75 3.41
CA LEU A 344 6.81 2.29 2.65
C LEU A 344 6.24 1.27 1.67
N THR A 345 4.93 1.13 1.65
CA THR A 345 4.19 0.52 0.54
C THR A 345 3.74 1.62 -0.42
N THR A 346 4.12 1.49 -1.69
CA THR A 346 3.95 2.54 -2.71
C THR A 346 3.05 2.05 -3.84
N TRP A 347 2.30 2.95 -4.46
CA TRP A 347 1.45 2.64 -5.61
C TRP A 347 1.30 3.83 -6.55
N VAL A 348 0.94 3.54 -7.78
CA VAL A 348 0.40 4.54 -8.71
C VAL A 348 -1.05 4.80 -8.35
N GLU A 349 -1.83 3.72 -8.13
CA GLU A 349 -3.22 3.75 -7.72
C GLU A 349 -3.52 2.64 -6.71
N SER A 350 -4.54 2.86 -5.88
CA SER A 350 -5.15 1.90 -4.98
C SER A 350 -6.63 1.73 -5.33
N HIS A 351 -7.31 0.81 -4.65
CA HIS A 351 -8.76 0.69 -4.77
C HIS A 351 -9.48 1.99 -4.41
N ASP A 352 -9.01 2.73 -3.39
CA ASP A 352 -9.62 4.00 -2.98
C ASP A 352 -9.45 5.08 -4.05
N THR A 353 -8.24 5.29 -4.56
CA THR A 353 -8.01 6.30 -5.60
C THR A 353 -8.71 5.97 -6.91
N TYR A 354 -9.00 4.68 -7.15
CA TYR A 354 -9.75 4.24 -8.33
C TYR A 354 -11.26 4.26 -8.11
N CYS A 355 -11.74 3.66 -7.02
CA CYS A 355 -13.17 3.41 -6.80
C CYS A 355 -13.89 4.58 -6.13
N ASN A 356 -13.23 5.33 -5.24
CA ASN A 356 -13.85 6.38 -4.43
C ASN A 356 -14.04 7.66 -5.22
N ALA A 357 -13.02 8.51 -5.27
CA ALA A 357 -13.07 9.79 -5.96
C ALA A 357 -12.70 9.70 -7.45
N HIS A 358 -12.42 8.51 -7.97
CA HIS A 358 -11.93 8.25 -9.32
C HIS A 358 -10.67 9.04 -9.69
N GLU A 359 -9.84 9.38 -8.71
CA GLU A 359 -8.62 10.18 -8.90
C GLU A 359 -7.66 9.58 -9.93
N SER A 360 -7.52 8.26 -9.95
CA SER A 360 -6.64 7.57 -10.87
C SER A 360 -7.35 7.00 -12.09
N ALA A 361 -8.68 6.89 -12.07
CA ALA A 361 -9.45 6.24 -13.14
C ALA A 361 -9.33 6.95 -14.50
N GLY A 362 -8.99 8.25 -14.49
CA GLY A 362 -8.71 9.03 -15.70
C GLY A 362 -7.36 8.77 -16.36
N LEU A 363 -6.41 8.10 -15.67
CA LEU A 363 -5.13 7.70 -16.24
C LEU A 363 -5.30 6.51 -17.19
N SER A 364 -4.61 6.55 -18.33
CA SER A 364 -4.60 5.43 -19.28
C SER A 364 -3.77 4.26 -18.75
N ASP A 365 -3.98 3.07 -19.32
CA ASP A 365 -3.17 1.90 -18.98
C ASP A 365 -1.68 2.13 -19.28
N ASP A 366 -1.33 2.84 -20.35
CA ASP A 366 0.05 3.23 -20.66
C ASP A 366 0.64 4.13 -19.56
N GLN A 367 -0.14 5.09 -19.02
CA GLN A 367 0.31 5.95 -17.92
C GLN A 367 0.47 5.14 -16.62
N ILE A 368 -0.45 4.25 -16.30
CA ILE A 368 -0.34 3.36 -15.14
C ILE A 368 0.90 2.47 -15.26
N ARG A 369 1.14 1.88 -16.42
CA ARG A 369 2.32 1.05 -16.67
C ARG A 369 3.63 1.82 -16.50
N THR A 370 3.74 3.02 -17.08
CA THR A 370 4.94 3.85 -16.91
C THR A 370 5.17 4.26 -15.46
N GLY A 371 4.10 4.61 -14.73
CA GLY A 371 4.16 4.85 -13.29
C GLY A 371 4.59 3.62 -12.51
N TRP A 372 4.07 2.45 -12.85
CA TRP A 372 4.47 1.18 -12.26
C TRP A 372 5.94 0.87 -12.48
N VAL A 373 6.43 1.02 -13.73
CA VAL A 373 7.85 0.79 -14.03
C VAL A 373 8.73 1.74 -13.24
N PHE A 374 8.35 3.02 -13.14
CA PHE A 374 9.07 3.99 -12.34
C PHE A 374 9.17 3.57 -10.87
N LEU A 375 8.06 3.26 -10.21
CA LEU A 375 8.03 2.82 -8.81
C LEU A 375 8.82 1.52 -8.59
N THR A 376 8.60 0.54 -9.44
CA THR A 376 9.14 -0.81 -9.26
C THR A 376 10.65 -0.84 -9.54
N ALA A 377 11.16 0.04 -10.39
CA ALA A 377 12.59 0.18 -10.63
C ALA A 377 13.33 0.85 -9.47
N ARG A 378 12.66 1.63 -8.59
CA ARG A 378 13.25 2.29 -7.43
C ARG A 378 13.88 1.27 -6.46
N GLN A 379 14.88 1.70 -5.69
CA GLN A 379 15.55 0.83 -4.70
C GLN A 379 14.63 0.52 -3.53
N ASN A 380 14.01 1.55 -2.98
CA ASN A 380 13.21 1.49 -1.76
C ASN A 380 11.70 1.58 -2.08
N GLY A 381 10.90 1.37 -1.06
CA GLY A 381 9.46 1.22 -1.17
C GLY A 381 9.06 -0.14 -1.74
N THR A 382 8.00 -0.74 -1.24
CA THR A 382 7.43 -1.97 -1.80
C THR A 382 6.27 -1.60 -2.72
N PRO A 383 6.42 -1.76 -4.04
CA PRO A 383 5.39 -1.35 -4.98
C PRO A 383 4.20 -2.31 -4.98
N LEU A 384 2.99 -1.75 -4.98
CA LEU A 384 1.72 -2.46 -5.09
C LEU A 384 1.05 -2.10 -6.41
N PHE A 385 0.74 -3.11 -7.21
CA PHE A 385 -0.02 -3.00 -8.46
C PHE A 385 -1.50 -3.26 -8.19
N PHE A 386 -2.35 -2.27 -8.40
CA PHE A 386 -3.80 -2.45 -8.32
C PHE A 386 -4.34 -3.09 -9.59
N SER A 387 -5.01 -4.22 -9.46
CA SER A 387 -5.65 -4.90 -10.58
C SER A 387 -7.03 -4.31 -10.84
N ARG A 388 -7.13 -3.41 -11.83
CA ARG A 388 -8.42 -2.83 -12.24
C ARG A 388 -9.42 -3.91 -12.66
N PRO A 389 -10.73 -3.70 -12.48
CA PRO A 389 -11.75 -4.65 -12.93
C PRO A 389 -11.61 -5.05 -14.40
N MET A 390 -11.95 -6.29 -14.75
CA MET A 390 -11.99 -6.75 -16.13
C MET A 390 -12.93 -5.88 -16.97
N GLY A 391 -12.50 -5.52 -18.19
CA GLY A 391 -13.28 -4.67 -19.09
C GLY A 391 -13.40 -3.21 -18.68
N SER A 392 -12.69 -2.77 -17.62
CA SER A 392 -12.72 -1.36 -17.20
C SER A 392 -12.11 -0.43 -18.23
N THR A 393 -12.70 0.76 -18.34
CA THR A 393 -12.24 1.85 -19.22
C THR A 393 -12.41 3.19 -18.52
N ARG A 394 -11.89 4.28 -19.12
CA ARG A 394 -12.08 5.63 -18.59
C ARG A 394 -13.55 6.08 -18.48
N SER A 395 -14.45 5.49 -19.23
CA SER A 395 -15.90 5.79 -19.20
C SER A 395 -16.73 4.71 -18.52
N ASN A 396 -16.14 3.56 -18.25
CA ASN A 396 -16.75 2.46 -17.51
C ASN A 396 -15.76 1.91 -16.49
N TYR A 397 -15.70 2.49 -15.31
CA TYR A 397 -14.74 2.14 -14.26
C TYR A 397 -14.94 0.72 -13.72
N TRP A 398 -16.18 0.22 -13.72
CA TRP A 398 -16.51 -1.09 -13.17
C TRP A 398 -16.33 -2.23 -14.18
N GLY A 399 -16.12 -1.91 -15.47
CA GLY A 399 -15.93 -2.89 -16.53
C GLY A 399 -17.10 -3.86 -16.65
N ASP A 400 -16.80 -5.16 -16.60
CA ASP A 400 -17.81 -6.23 -16.62
C ASP A 400 -18.63 -6.29 -15.31
N ASN A 401 -18.15 -5.61 -14.26
CA ASN A 401 -18.82 -5.46 -12.98
C ASN A 401 -19.17 -6.79 -12.29
N VAL A 402 -18.30 -7.79 -12.43
CA VAL A 402 -18.51 -9.15 -11.90
C VAL A 402 -17.66 -9.34 -10.65
N ILE A 403 -18.31 -9.62 -9.54
CA ILE A 403 -17.65 -9.93 -8.28
C ILE A 403 -16.91 -11.27 -8.35
N GLY A 404 -15.76 -11.35 -7.70
CA GLY A 404 -14.95 -12.55 -7.67
C GLY A 404 -14.15 -12.82 -8.95
N ALA A 405 -14.44 -12.09 -10.03
CA ALA A 405 -13.75 -12.23 -11.30
C ALA A 405 -12.33 -11.67 -11.24
N ARG A 406 -11.47 -12.18 -12.11
CA ARG A 406 -10.12 -11.65 -12.33
C ARG A 406 -10.19 -10.23 -12.89
N GLY A 407 -9.22 -9.39 -12.50
CA GLY A 407 -9.03 -8.08 -13.10
C GLY A 407 -8.52 -8.13 -14.54
N ASN A 408 -8.24 -6.95 -15.12
CA ASN A 408 -7.73 -6.83 -16.49
C ASN A 408 -6.34 -7.44 -16.67
N ASP A 409 -5.85 -7.47 -17.91
CA ASP A 409 -4.61 -8.17 -18.27
C ASP A 409 -3.33 -7.35 -18.01
N GLU A 410 -3.46 -6.13 -17.49
CA GLU A 410 -2.32 -5.23 -17.27
C GLU A 410 -1.30 -5.78 -16.27
N PHE A 411 -1.72 -6.56 -15.27
CA PHE A 411 -0.80 -7.13 -14.27
C PHE A 411 0.27 -8.07 -14.86
N PHE A 412 0.06 -8.60 -16.06
CA PHE A 412 1.06 -9.42 -16.77
C PHE A 412 1.47 -8.84 -18.14
N HIS A 413 1.22 -7.55 -18.37
CA HIS A 413 1.76 -6.86 -19.54
C HIS A 413 3.29 -7.00 -19.62
N PRO A 414 3.91 -7.13 -20.80
CA PRO A 414 5.35 -7.37 -20.92
C PRO A 414 6.25 -6.35 -20.16
N GLU A 415 5.90 -5.07 -20.14
CA GLU A 415 6.63 -4.06 -19.35
C GLU A 415 6.54 -4.32 -17.85
N VAL A 416 5.36 -4.71 -17.36
CA VAL A 416 5.11 -5.03 -15.95
C VAL A 416 5.91 -6.26 -15.53
N VAL A 417 5.86 -7.32 -16.33
CA VAL A 417 6.65 -8.54 -16.12
C VAL A 417 8.15 -8.25 -16.10
N ALA A 418 8.60 -7.45 -17.07
CA ALA A 418 10.02 -7.13 -17.21
C ALA A 418 10.55 -6.33 -16.00
N VAL A 419 9.80 -5.32 -15.51
CA VAL A 419 10.24 -4.53 -14.36
C VAL A 419 10.17 -5.29 -13.04
N ASN A 420 9.17 -6.16 -12.85
CA ASN A 420 9.10 -7.03 -11.66
C ASN A 420 10.36 -7.91 -11.57
N LYS A 421 10.76 -8.52 -12.68
CA LYS A 421 11.98 -9.33 -12.78
C LYS A 421 13.26 -8.49 -12.69
N PHE A 422 13.23 -7.27 -13.23
CA PHE A 422 14.32 -6.31 -13.09
C PHE A 422 14.56 -5.96 -11.62
N ARG A 423 13.51 -5.62 -10.87
CA ARG A 423 13.60 -5.30 -9.44
C ARG A 423 14.32 -6.40 -8.66
N GLN A 424 13.91 -7.65 -8.84
CA GLN A 424 14.54 -8.80 -8.17
C GLN A 424 16.03 -8.95 -8.58
N ALA A 425 16.34 -8.77 -9.88
CA ALA A 425 17.72 -8.87 -10.37
C ALA A 425 18.60 -7.72 -9.89
N MET A 426 18.03 -6.57 -9.51
CA MET A 426 18.73 -5.37 -9.00
C MET A 426 18.91 -5.40 -7.48
N LYS A 427 18.62 -6.52 -6.81
CA LYS A 427 18.84 -6.71 -5.37
C LYS A 427 20.21 -6.18 -4.94
N GLY A 428 20.22 -5.35 -3.88
CA GLY A 428 21.42 -4.77 -3.31
C GLY A 428 22.12 -3.72 -4.18
N GLN A 429 21.57 -3.35 -5.35
CA GLN A 429 22.13 -2.28 -6.18
C GLN A 429 21.62 -0.91 -5.74
N LYS A 430 22.54 0.02 -5.51
CA LYS A 430 22.21 1.40 -5.15
C LYS A 430 21.49 2.11 -6.30
N GLU A 431 20.51 2.92 -5.95
CA GLU A 431 19.78 3.79 -6.86
C GLU A 431 20.57 5.08 -7.13
N ASP A 432 20.50 5.55 -8.37
CA ASP A 432 20.84 6.90 -8.79
C ASP A 432 19.77 7.33 -9.81
N LEU A 433 18.94 8.32 -9.43
CA LEU A 433 17.81 8.80 -10.20
C LEU A 433 18.20 10.02 -11.02
N GLN A 434 18.03 9.94 -12.34
CA GLN A 434 18.35 11.01 -13.29
C GLN A 434 17.09 11.38 -14.10
N PHE A 435 17.02 12.63 -14.54
CA PHE A 435 15.96 13.12 -15.43
C PHE A 435 16.57 13.78 -16.67
N ASN A 436 15.90 13.67 -17.81
CA ASN A 436 16.27 14.47 -18.97
C ASN A 436 15.95 15.96 -18.72
N PRO A 437 16.58 16.91 -19.47
CA PRO A 437 16.39 18.35 -19.24
C PRO A 437 14.92 18.80 -19.31
N GLU A 438 14.10 18.16 -20.12
CA GLU A 438 12.67 18.46 -20.30
C GLU A 438 11.83 17.90 -19.12
N GLY A 439 12.38 17.04 -18.28
CA GLY A 439 11.69 16.39 -17.18
C GLY A 439 10.61 15.40 -17.62
N THR A 440 10.66 14.91 -18.86
CA THR A 440 9.69 13.96 -19.42
C THR A 440 10.11 12.51 -19.25
N VAL A 441 11.40 12.28 -19.06
CA VAL A 441 12.01 10.94 -18.88
C VAL A 441 12.75 10.86 -17.57
N ALA A 442 12.44 9.83 -16.79
CA ALA A 442 13.25 9.40 -15.66
C ALA A 442 14.14 8.22 -16.07
N VAL A 443 15.37 8.21 -15.56
CA VAL A 443 16.29 7.08 -15.64
C VAL A 443 16.64 6.63 -14.23
N VAL A 444 16.18 5.46 -13.84
CA VAL A 444 16.46 4.85 -12.55
C VAL A 444 17.65 3.92 -12.72
N ASN A 445 18.86 4.43 -12.46
CA ASN A 445 20.05 3.61 -12.46
C ASN A 445 20.08 2.71 -11.22
N ARG A 446 20.49 1.44 -11.38
CA ARG A 446 20.66 0.46 -10.29
C ARG A 446 22.11 -0.06 -10.33
N GLY A 447 23.03 0.74 -9.76
CA GLY A 447 24.46 0.48 -9.81
C GLY A 447 24.93 0.29 -11.25
N LYS A 448 25.91 -0.62 -11.43
CA LYS A 448 26.44 -0.97 -12.76
C LYS A 448 25.65 -2.09 -13.45
N LYS A 449 24.60 -2.60 -12.81
CA LYS A 449 23.87 -3.81 -13.28
C LYS A 449 22.70 -3.51 -14.20
N GLY A 450 22.04 -2.37 -14.03
CA GLY A 450 20.87 -2.05 -14.83
C GLY A 450 20.40 -0.62 -14.73
N ALA A 451 19.51 -0.23 -15.63
CA ALA A 451 18.76 1.01 -15.57
C ALA A 451 17.35 0.81 -16.16
N ALA A 452 16.37 1.48 -15.59
CA ALA A 452 15.05 1.64 -16.18
C ALA A 452 14.92 3.04 -16.76
N VAL A 453 14.49 3.13 -18.02
CA VAL A 453 14.20 4.38 -18.72
C VAL A 453 12.70 4.51 -18.85
N VAL A 454 12.11 5.59 -18.34
CA VAL A 454 10.66 5.75 -18.24
C VAL A 454 10.25 7.11 -18.84
N ASN A 455 9.58 7.10 -19.99
CA ASN A 455 8.99 8.29 -20.59
C ASN A 455 7.50 8.37 -20.22
N ILE A 456 7.14 9.33 -19.38
CA ILE A 456 5.75 9.56 -18.95
C ILE A 456 4.98 10.54 -19.85
N SER A 457 5.65 11.14 -20.83
CA SER A 457 5.01 12.12 -21.72
C SER A 457 4.38 11.48 -22.95
N GLY A 458 3.42 12.22 -23.55
CA GLY A 458 2.76 11.83 -24.79
C GLY A 458 3.60 12.08 -26.07
N VAL A 459 4.90 12.40 -25.93
CA VAL A 459 5.81 12.65 -27.07
C VAL A 459 7.09 11.85 -26.94
N ALA A 460 7.75 11.58 -28.08
CA ALA A 460 9.07 10.98 -28.08
C ALA A 460 10.09 11.94 -27.48
N SER A 461 10.90 11.47 -26.53
CA SER A 461 11.82 12.31 -25.79
C SER A 461 13.26 11.83 -25.94
N HIS A 462 14.18 12.77 -26.10
CA HIS A 462 15.61 12.52 -26.12
C HIS A 462 16.14 12.25 -24.71
N ILE A 463 17.12 11.36 -24.63
CA ILE A 463 17.82 10.99 -23.42
C ILE A 463 19.30 11.28 -23.63
N ASP A 464 19.87 12.04 -22.74
CA ASP A 464 21.30 12.25 -22.59
C ASP A 464 21.58 12.57 -21.12
N VAL A 465 21.72 11.53 -20.29
CA VAL A 465 21.83 11.65 -18.84
C VAL A 465 23.02 10.85 -18.31
N PRO A 466 23.58 11.21 -17.14
CA PRO A 466 24.57 10.40 -16.46
C PRO A 466 24.05 8.98 -16.16
N THR A 467 24.95 8.01 -16.21
CA THR A 467 24.66 6.63 -15.82
C THR A 467 25.88 5.94 -15.24
N SER A 468 25.65 4.99 -14.34
CA SER A 468 26.67 4.10 -13.82
C SER A 468 26.84 2.81 -14.64
N LEU A 469 26.03 2.61 -15.68
CA LEU A 469 26.21 1.50 -16.61
C LEU A 469 27.55 1.59 -17.32
N PRO A 470 28.24 0.46 -17.58
CA PRO A 470 29.45 0.43 -18.43
C PRO A 470 29.18 0.93 -19.85
N ASP A 471 30.21 1.50 -20.48
CA ASP A 471 30.13 1.90 -21.88
C ASP A 471 29.77 0.71 -22.77
N GLY A 472 28.86 0.91 -23.72
CA GLY A 472 28.37 -0.15 -24.61
C GLY A 472 27.01 0.16 -25.24
N THR A 473 26.53 -0.81 -25.99
CA THR A 473 25.19 -0.81 -26.59
C THR A 473 24.27 -1.73 -25.78
N TYR A 474 23.09 -1.24 -25.42
CA TYR A 474 22.10 -1.93 -24.63
C TYR A 474 20.82 -2.11 -25.43
N LEU A 475 20.34 -3.33 -25.50
CA LEU A 475 19.00 -3.63 -26.04
C LEU A 475 18.03 -3.76 -24.88
N ASP A 476 16.95 -2.99 -24.94
CA ASP A 476 15.84 -3.12 -24.00
C ASP A 476 15.25 -4.54 -24.01
N GLU A 477 14.83 -5.02 -22.86
CA GLU A 477 14.33 -6.39 -22.68
C GLU A 477 12.96 -6.61 -23.35
N VAL A 478 12.11 -5.58 -23.46
CA VAL A 478 10.74 -5.69 -23.99
C VAL A 478 10.68 -5.45 -25.49
N TYR A 479 11.07 -4.27 -25.92
CA TYR A 479 10.91 -3.80 -27.31
C TYR A 479 12.15 -3.98 -28.18
N LYS A 480 13.27 -4.45 -27.60
CA LYS A 480 14.57 -4.57 -28.28
C LYS A 480 15.07 -3.24 -28.84
N LYS A 481 14.65 -2.14 -28.22
CA LYS A 481 15.11 -0.79 -28.54
C LYS A 481 16.57 -0.64 -28.12
N GLU A 482 17.38 -0.04 -28.99
CA GLU A 482 18.79 0.23 -28.73
C GLU A 482 18.98 1.54 -27.98
N PHE A 483 19.84 1.51 -26.95
CA PHE A 483 20.37 2.63 -26.21
C PHE A 483 21.91 2.53 -26.16
N LYS A 484 22.60 3.65 -26.08
CA LYS A 484 24.07 3.70 -26.05
C LYS A 484 24.57 4.34 -24.77
N VAL A 485 25.60 3.75 -24.19
CA VAL A 485 26.36 4.35 -23.11
C VAL A 485 27.76 4.65 -23.61
N LYS A 486 28.18 5.91 -23.52
CA LYS A 486 29.52 6.37 -23.87
C LYS A 486 29.98 7.42 -22.87
N LYS A 487 31.14 7.24 -22.29
CA LYS A 487 31.72 8.16 -21.27
C LYS A 487 30.75 8.40 -20.12
N HIS A 488 30.14 7.31 -19.61
CA HIS A 488 29.15 7.33 -18.52
C HIS A 488 27.91 8.20 -18.80
N ARG A 489 27.52 8.33 -20.06
CA ARG A 489 26.26 8.98 -20.46
C ARG A 489 25.40 8.00 -21.24
N LEU A 490 24.16 7.84 -20.81
CA LEU A 490 23.14 7.06 -21.50
C LEU A 490 22.42 7.97 -22.50
N THR A 491 22.41 7.55 -23.77
CA THR A 491 21.79 8.28 -24.88
C THR A 491 20.81 7.40 -25.64
N GLY A 492 19.75 8.03 -26.15
CA GLY A 492 18.71 7.36 -26.95
C GLY A 492 17.47 8.20 -27.14
N ILE A 493 16.41 7.57 -27.63
CA ILE A 493 15.08 8.17 -27.76
C ILE A 493 14.07 7.23 -27.12
N ALA A 494 13.29 7.72 -26.18
CA ALA A 494 12.15 6.99 -25.60
C ALA A 494 10.85 7.40 -26.31
N ALA A 495 10.08 6.43 -26.76
CA ALA A 495 8.76 6.64 -27.36
C ALA A 495 7.75 7.15 -26.31
N PRO A 496 6.62 7.76 -26.74
CA PRO A 496 5.57 8.23 -25.85
C PRO A 496 5.04 7.14 -24.94
N HIS A 497 4.88 7.42 -23.64
CA HIS A 497 4.33 6.51 -22.63
C HIS A 497 4.93 5.10 -22.71
N ARG A 498 6.28 4.99 -22.78
CA ARG A 498 7.01 3.73 -22.86
C ARG A 498 8.13 3.66 -21.84
N SER A 499 8.37 2.43 -21.41
CA SER A 499 9.43 2.12 -20.47
C SER A 499 10.37 1.06 -21.04
N TYR A 500 11.64 1.15 -20.69
CA TYR A 500 12.70 0.29 -21.20
C TYR A 500 13.58 -0.20 -20.06
N LEU A 501 13.87 -1.50 -20.05
CA LEU A 501 14.70 -2.15 -19.03
C LEU A 501 16.04 -2.55 -19.66
N LEU A 502 17.11 -1.94 -19.17
CA LEU A 502 18.48 -2.15 -19.66
C LEU A 502 19.25 -2.94 -18.59
N ARG A 503 19.87 -4.06 -18.98
CA ARG A 503 20.74 -4.84 -18.10
C ARG A 503 22.14 -4.95 -18.67
N SER A 504 23.12 -4.77 -17.81
CA SER A 504 24.50 -5.10 -18.14
C SER A 504 24.62 -6.61 -18.30
N ARG A 505 24.92 -7.09 -19.50
CA ARG A 505 25.24 -8.49 -19.71
C ARG A 505 26.59 -8.76 -19.05
N LYS A 506 26.72 -9.83 -18.24
CA LYS A 506 28.05 -10.41 -17.99
C LYS A 506 28.64 -10.69 -19.35
N GLN A 507 29.75 -10.05 -19.72
CA GLN A 507 30.58 -10.51 -20.82
C GLN A 507 31.02 -11.93 -20.42
N TYR A 508 30.41 -12.94 -21.02
CA TYR A 508 31.07 -14.24 -21.15
C TYR A 508 32.22 -13.98 -22.12
N LEU A 509 33.42 -13.82 -21.56
CA LEU A 509 34.65 -13.99 -22.32
C LEU A 509 34.60 -15.42 -22.81
N PHE A 510 34.20 -15.61 -24.07
CA PHE A 510 34.51 -16.82 -24.78
C PHE A 510 36.03 -16.86 -24.86
N PHE A 511 36.68 -17.61 -24.00
CA PHE A 511 37.99 -18.12 -24.28
C PHE A 511 37.80 -19.04 -25.51
N ASN A 512 38.22 -18.56 -26.66
CA ASN A 512 38.59 -19.45 -27.74
C ASN A 512 39.81 -20.24 -27.25
N PRO A 513 39.76 -21.56 -27.14
CA PRO A 513 40.98 -22.34 -27.05
C PRO A 513 41.51 -22.46 -28.49
N ASP A 514 42.64 -21.79 -28.77
CA ASP A 514 43.47 -22.20 -29.89
C ASP A 514 44.09 -23.57 -29.64
#